data_195742b98f805720b773daa41f9af5e8
#
_entry.id   195742b98f805720b773daa41f9af5e8
#
_cell.length_a   1.000
_cell.length_b   1.000
_cell.length_c   1.000
_cell.angle_alpha   90.00
_cell.angle_beta   90.00
_cell.angle_gamma   90.00
#
_symmetry.space_group_name_H-M   'P 1'
#
loop_
_entity.id
_entity.type
_entity.pdbx_description
1 polymer ?
#
loop_
_entity_poly.entity_id
_entity_poly.type
_entity_poly.pdbx_seq_one_letter_code
_entity_poly.pdbx_strand_id
1 'polypeptide(L)'
;GAHRAAARDLLELLLSTGMFGQAVVATDDPAWGETLADLPVVVDLDPSGEPFHFGPRLARLIERYGAKRVLYSGGASAPLLSAERWHEVLTRLGEAERLVVTNNLHSCDWVGFVPALEMVPQIAQETNDNAIAWLMAHGAGLPAVHLPASAGTRFDLDTPLDLLIAHRHPGIGPCLRRFLDELGWVSRQLDQVMVAMAQEGSSLAVVGRVSSAAWAALERATRCWVRVYAEERGMRASGRQGRGEVRSLLADYVELVGVEAFFEELAQLADGVLFDNRVILAARKLWPSAFDRFNSDLYRWDRVEEPFLRHFTRVAAEVPVPVVLGGHSVVAGGLMALAEALEIEQGET
;
A
#
# COMPACT_ATOMS: atom_id res chain seq x y z
N GLY A 1 7.06 -14.95 1.30
CA GLY A 1 7.50 -14.47 2.60
C GLY A 1 6.50 -13.50 3.20
N ALA A 2 6.75 -12.19 3.08
CA ALA A 2 5.97 -11.15 3.77
C ALA A 2 4.46 -11.20 3.52
N HIS A 3 4.01 -11.32 2.27
CA HIS A 3 2.58 -11.43 1.95
C HIS A 3 1.89 -12.62 2.62
N ARG A 4 2.57 -13.78 2.71
CA ARG A 4 2.03 -14.96 3.41
C ARG A 4 1.94 -14.73 4.91
N ALA A 5 2.93 -14.07 5.49
CA ALA A 5 2.93 -13.71 6.92
C ALA A 5 1.81 -12.71 7.24
N ALA A 6 1.67 -11.64 6.43
CA ALA A 6 0.58 -10.68 6.58
C ALA A 6 -0.81 -11.32 6.37
N ALA A 7 -0.95 -12.21 5.36
CA ALA A 7 -2.19 -12.93 5.12
C ALA A 7 -2.57 -13.84 6.30
N ARG A 8 -1.59 -14.49 6.95
CA ARG A 8 -1.84 -15.30 8.14
C ARG A 8 -2.31 -14.43 9.31
N ASP A 9 -1.64 -13.31 9.59
CA ASP A 9 -2.06 -12.35 10.62
C ASP A 9 -3.49 -11.86 10.39
N LEU A 10 -3.83 -11.49 9.13
CA LEU A 10 -5.17 -11.07 8.77
C LEU A 10 -6.21 -12.18 8.97
N LEU A 11 -5.91 -13.41 8.56
CA LEU A 11 -6.80 -14.55 8.75
C LEU A 11 -7.06 -14.82 10.24
N GLU A 12 -6.01 -14.88 11.05
CA GLU A 12 -6.13 -15.08 12.50
C GLU A 12 -6.96 -13.98 13.16
N LEU A 13 -6.72 -12.71 12.76
CA LEU A 13 -7.49 -11.56 13.24
C LEU A 13 -8.97 -11.67 12.87
N LEU A 14 -9.28 -11.90 11.59
CA LEU A 14 -10.65 -12.00 11.11
C LEU A 14 -11.40 -13.19 11.71
N LEU A 15 -10.76 -14.35 11.79
CA LEU A 15 -11.33 -15.55 12.40
C LEU A 15 -11.63 -15.36 13.89
N SER A 16 -10.78 -14.63 14.61
CA SER A 16 -10.98 -14.33 16.03
C SER A 16 -12.25 -13.54 16.33
N THR A 17 -12.81 -12.82 15.33
CA THR A 17 -14.07 -12.08 15.48
C THR A 17 -15.29 -12.99 15.63
N GLY A 18 -15.22 -14.24 15.19
CA GLY A 18 -16.34 -15.19 15.17
C GLY A 18 -17.49 -14.81 14.24
N MET A 19 -17.32 -13.82 13.37
CA MET A 19 -18.40 -13.26 12.51
C MET A 19 -18.50 -13.93 11.14
N PHE A 20 -17.65 -14.91 10.82
CA PHE A 20 -17.64 -15.61 9.54
C PHE A 20 -18.26 -17.01 9.67
N GLY A 21 -19.17 -17.36 8.76
CA GLY A 21 -19.64 -18.73 8.60
C GLY A 21 -18.59 -19.63 7.94
N GLN A 22 -17.76 -19.05 7.07
CA GLN A 22 -16.71 -19.77 6.36
C GLN A 22 -15.61 -18.78 5.92
N ALA A 23 -14.35 -19.20 6.02
CA ALA A 23 -13.19 -18.54 5.43
C ALA A 23 -12.61 -19.42 4.32
N VAL A 24 -12.32 -18.83 3.17
CA VAL A 24 -11.75 -19.51 2.00
C VAL A 24 -10.47 -18.80 1.60
N VAL A 25 -9.38 -19.55 1.47
CA VAL A 25 -8.09 -19.05 0.98
C VAL A 25 -7.86 -19.57 -0.43
N ALA A 26 -7.97 -18.70 -1.42
CA ALA A 26 -7.63 -19.01 -2.80
C ALA A 26 -6.13 -18.80 -3.02
N THR A 27 -5.43 -19.81 -3.54
CA THR A 27 -3.98 -19.74 -3.77
C THR A 27 -3.54 -20.72 -4.86
N ASP A 28 -2.47 -20.38 -5.58
CA ASP A 28 -1.74 -21.26 -6.50
C ASP A 28 -0.60 -22.03 -5.82
N ASP A 29 -0.40 -21.84 -4.51
CA ASP A 29 0.69 -22.43 -3.73
C ASP A 29 0.18 -23.47 -2.73
N PRO A 30 0.20 -24.79 -3.11
CA PRO A 30 -0.24 -25.85 -2.22
C PRO A 30 0.57 -25.93 -0.90
N ALA A 31 1.89 -25.69 -0.99
CA ALA A 31 2.76 -25.77 0.19
C ALA A 31 2.43 -24.65 1.22
N TRP A 32 2.04 -23.46 0.75
CA TRP A 32 1.54 -22.45 1.67
C TRP A 32 0.16 -22.83 2.24
N GLY A 33 -0.73 -23.37 1.40
CA GLY A 33 -2.02 -23.88 1.86
C GLY A 33 -1.89 -24.91 3.00
N GLU A 34 -0.94 -25.81 2.92
CA GLU A 34 -0.64 -26.79 3.99
C GLU A 34 -0.25 -26.12 5.31
N THR A 35 0.42 -24.97 5.27
CA THR A 35 0.79 -24.22 6.50
C THR A 35 -0.40 -23.59 7.23
N LEU A 36 -1.59 -23.61 6.63
CA LEU A 36 -2.84 -23.08 7.20
C LEU A 36 -3.71 -24.19 7.82
N ALA A 37 -3.25 -25.42 7.87
CA ALA A 37 -4.03 -26.58 8.36
C ALA A 37 -4.46 -26.48 9.84
N ASP A 38 -3.82 -25.61 10.61
CA ASP A 38 -4.18 -25.29 12.00
C ASP A 38 -5.30 -24.24 12.12
N LEU A 39 -5.69 -23.59 11.02
CA LEU A 39 -6.77 -22.61 11.00
C LEU A 39 -8.07 -23.21 10.44
N PRO A 40 -9.24 -22.76 10.89
CA PRO A 40 -10.53 -23.22 10.37
C PRO A 40 -10.85 -22.57 9.02
N VAL A 41 -10.01 -22.80 8.02
CA VAL A 41 -10.14 -22.26 6.66
C VAL A 41 -10.26 -23.37 5.64
N VAL A 42 -10.90 -23.08 4.50
CA VAL A 42 -10.88 -23.94 3.32
C VAL A 42 -9.83 -23.41 2.35
N VAL A 43 -8.83 -24.21 2.04
CA VAL A 43 -7.87 -23.90 0.99
C VAL A 43 -8.46 -24.34 -0.36
N ASP A 44 -8.64 -23.39 -1.27
CA ASP A 44 -9.17 -23.60 -2.61
C ASP A 44 -8.05 -23.29 -3.60
N LEU A 45 -7.43 -24.36 -4.14
CA LEU A 45 -6.27 -24.23 -5.02
C LEU A 45 -6.70 -23.74 -6.42
N ASP A 46 -5.89 -22.86 -6.98
CA ASP A 46 -6.07 -22.44 -8.37
C ASP A 46 -5.75 -23.60 -9.33
N PRO A 47 -6.51 -23.74 -10.44
CA PRO A 47 -6.23 -24.77 -11.43
C PRO A 47 -4.82 -24.62 -12.00
N SER A 48 -4.05 -25.71 -11.99
CA SER A 48 -2.71 -25.72 -12.57
C SER A 48 -2.76 -25.56 -14.09
N GLY A 49 -1.92 -24.67 -14.63
CA GLY A 49 -1.79 -24.48 -16.09
C GLY A 49 -2.83 -23.56 -16.72
N GLU A 50 -3.78 -23.02 -15.97
CA GLU A 50 -4.71 -21.99 -16.44
C GLU A 50 -4.18 -20.58 -16.09
N PRO A 51 -4.34 -19.57 -16.98
CA PRO A 51 -4.07 -18.18 -16.62
C PRO A 51 -4.99 -17.73 -15.49
N PHE A 52 -4.43 -17.03 -14.51
CA PHE A 52 -5.22 -16.44 -13.44
C PHE A 52 -6.06 -15.27 -13.97
N HIS A 53 -7.35 -15.30 -13.69
CA HIS A 53 -8.30 -14.23 -13.98
C HIS A 53 -9.11 -13.92 -12.74
N PHE A 54 -8.88 -12.74 -12.17
CA PHE A 54 -9.41 -12.33 -10.87
C PHE A 54 -10.95 -12.44 -10.80
N GLY A 55 -11.68 -11.74 -11.67
CA GLY A 55 -13.13 -11.69 -11.62
C GLY A 55 -13.80 -13.07 -11.79
N PRO A 56 -13.46 -13.85 -12.83
CA PRO A 56 -13.94 -15.22 -12.96
C PRO A 56 -13.62 -16.12 -11.78
N ARG A 57 -12.45 -15.92 -11.14
CA ARG A 57 -12.06 -16.69 -9.97
C ARG A 57 -12.92 -16.36 -8.76
N LEU A 58 -13.09 -15.08 -8.44
CA LEU A 58 -13.93 -14.64 -7.33
C LEU A 58 -15.40 -15.03 -7.54
N ALA A 59 -15.91 -14.86 -8.74
CA ALA A 59 -17.27 -15.29 -9.11
C ALA A 59 -17.51 -16.78 -8.84
N ARG A 60 -16.59 -17.65 -9.31
CA ARG A 60 -16.64 -19.10 -9.04
C ARG A 60 -16.62 -19.45 -7.55
N LEU A 61 -15.83 -18.72 -6.75
CA LEU A 61 -15.81 -18.94 -5.30
C LEU A 61 -17.14 -18.57 -4.65
N ILE A 62 -17.72 -17.44 -5.02
CA ILE A 62 -19.03 -16.99 -4.50
C ILE A 62 -20.12 -18.02 -4.79
N GLU A 63 -20.18 -18.52 -6.03
CA GLU A 63 -21.15 -19.54 -6.44
C GLU A 63 -20.89 -20.88 -5.75
N ARG A 64 -19.66 -21.37 -5.75
CA ARG A 64 -19.26 -22.66 -5.18
C ARG A 64 -19.61 -22.78 -3.70
N TYR A 65 -19.41 -21.70 -2.93
CA TYR A 65 -19.69 -21.68 -1.51
C TYR A 65 -21.04 -21.07 -1.15
N GLY A 66 -21.84 -20.65 -2.14
CA GLY A 66 -23.16 -20.07 -1.94
C GLY A 66 -23.14 -18.81 -1.07
N ALA A 67 -22.07 -18.03 -1.17
CA ALA A 67 -21.82 -16.91 -0.29
C ALA A 67 -22.83 -15.77 -0.55
N LYS A 68 -23.62 -15.42 0.47
CA LYS A 68 -24.61 -14.32 0.40
C LYS A 68 -23.98 -12.97 0.71
N ARG A 69 -23.03 -12.96 1.66
CA ARG A 69 -22.21 -11.83 2.08
C ARG A 69 -20.76 -12.21 1.92
N VAL A 70 -19.96 -11.35 1.34
CA VAL A 70 -18.54 -11.60 1.08
C VAL A 70 -17.71 -10.47 1.65
N LEU A 71 -16.63 -10.81 2.32
CA LEU A 71 -15.46 -9.96 2.50
C LEU A 71 -14.34 -10.57 1.67
N TYR A 72 -13.90 -9.87 0.63
CA TYR A 72 -12.70 -10.16 -0.13
C TYR A 72 -11.54 -9.31 0.38
N SER A 73 -10.37 -9.88 0.48
CA SER A 73 -9.12 -9.17 0.78
C SER A 73 -7.94 -9.78 0.03
N GLY A 74 -7.08 -8.95 -0.51
CA GLY A 74 -5.76 -9.37 -0.97
C GLY A 74 -4.88 -9.83 0.19
N GLY A 75 -3.96 -10.75 -0.06
CA GLY A 75 -3.15 -11.38 1.00
C GLY A 75 -2.15 -10.45 1.72
N ALA A 76 -1.89 -9.27 1.16
CA ALA A 76 -0.98 -8.27 1.76
C ALA A 76 -1.71 -6.98 2.15
N SER A 77 -3.04 -6.99 2.09
CA SER A 77 -3.89 -5.83 2.31
C SER A 77 -4.07 -5.51 3.79
N ALA A 78 -4.17 -4.21 4.09
CA ALA A 78 -4.58 -3.69 5.40
C ALA A 78 -3.81 -4.28 6.60
N PRO A 79 -2.47 -4.40 6.58
CA PRO A 79 -1.69 -4.99 7.67
C PRO A 79 -1.75 -4.20 8.97
N LEU A 80 -2.29 -2.98 8.93
CA LEU A 80 -2.43 -2.06 10.06
C LEU A 80 -3.89 -1.76 10.41
N LEU A 81 -4.87 -2.43 9.78
CA LEU A 81 -6.27 -2.19 10.13
C LEU A 81 -6.62 -2.91 11.43
N SER A 82 -7.04 -2.14 12.45
CA SER A 82 -7.27 -2.66 13.80
C SER A 82 -8.47 -3.61 13.89
N ALA A 83 -8.48 -4.43 14.94
CA ALA A 83 -9.58 -5.36 15.24
C ALA A 83 -10.92 -4.63 15.38
N GLU A 84 -10.95 -3.45 16.01
CA GLU A 84 -12.16 -2.63 16.18
C GLU A 84 -12.71 -2.17 14.83
N ARG A 85 -11.82 -1.77 13.90
CA ARG A 85 -12.23 -1.35 12.55
C ARG A 85 -12.76 -2.52 11.73
N TRP A 86 -12.13 -3.69 11.83
CA TRP A 86 -12.67 -4.90 11.21
C TRP A 86 -14.02 -5.28 11.80
N HIS A 87 -14.18 -5.19 13.12
CA HIS A 87 -15.47 -5.45 13.77
C HIS A 87 -16.55 -4.47 13.26
N GLU A 88 -16.24 -3.17 13.13
CA GLU A 88 -17.16 -2.18 12.54
C GLU A 88 -17.57 -2.56 11.12
N VAL A 89 -16.62 -2.92 10.26
CA VAL A 89 -16.87 -3.35 8.88
C VAL A 89 -17.78 -4.57 8.83
N LEU A 90 -17.47 -5.58 9.63
CA LEU A 90 -18.21 -6.84 9.65
C LEU A 90 -19.62 -6.68 10.22
N THR A 91 -19.79 -5.86 11.24
CA THR A 91 -21.12 -5.52 11.81
C THR A 91 -22.00 -4.86 10.74
N ARG A 92 -21.48 -3.82 10.07
CA ARG A 92 -22.20 -3.14 8.98
C ARG A 92 -22.58 -4.10 7.85
N LEU A 93 -21.66 -4.98 7.46
CA LEU A 93 -21.88 -5.97 6.42
C LEU A 93 -22.90 -7.02 6.86
N GLY A 94 -22.90 -7.42 8.13
CA GLY A 94 -23.83 -8.39 8.71
C GLY A 94 -25.26 -7.89 8.80
N GLU A 95 -25.46 -6.61 9.11
CA GLU A 95 -26.77 -5.98 9.30
C GLU A 95 -27.43 -5.52 7.99
N ALA A 96 -26.62 -5.20 6.97
CA ALA A 96 -27.15 -4.67 5.72
C ALA A 96 -27.78 -5.75 4.82
N GLU A 97 -28.81 -5.35 4.08
CA GLU A 97 -29.38 -6.13 2.97
C GLU A 97 -28.68 -5.81 1.64
N ARG A 98 -28.27 -4.56 1.46
CA ARG A 98 -27.54 -4.05 0.28
C ARG A 98 -26.46 -3.08 0.73
N LEU A 99 -25.21 -3.40 0.46
CA LEU A 99 -24.06 -2.58 0.87
C LEU A 99 -22.81 -2.98 0.07
N VAL A 100 -21.96 -2.01 -0.22
CA VAL A 100 -20.54 -2.22 -0.43
C VAL A 100 -19.75 -1.40 0.59
N VAL A 101 -18.80 -2.03 1.28
CA VAL A 101 -17.89 -1.39 2.24
C VAL A 101 -16.44 -1.68 1.85
N THR A 102 -15.57 -0.66 1.88
CA THR A 102 -14.20 -0.79 1.40
C THR A 102 -13.25 0.22 2.06
N ASN A 103 -11.94 0.00 1.92
CA ASN A 103 -10.92 0.98 2.28
C ASN A 103 -10.87 2.16 1.30
N ASN A 104 -11.10 1.90 0.00
CA ASN A 104 -10.97 2.90 -1.06
C ASN A 104 -11.87 2.55 -2.25
N LEU A 105 -12.83 3.40 -2.55
CA LEU A 105 -13.80 3.14 -3.62
C LEU A 105 -13.17 3.04 -5.02
N HIS A 106 -12.08 3.78 -5.26
CA HIS A 106 -11.44 3.86 -6.58
C HIS A 106 -10.26 2.90 -6.80
N SER A 107 -9.76 2.31 -5.73
CA SER A 107 -8.66 1.33 -5.76
C SER A 107 -8.72 0.56 -4.44
N CYS A 108 -9.57 -0.46 -4.42
CA CYS A 108 -9.77 -1.23 -3.20
C CYS A 108 -8.77 -2.37 -3.08
N ASP A 109 -8.24 -2.54 -1.87
CA ASP A 109 -7.37 -3.64 -1.50
C ASP A 109 -8.18 -4.75 -0.82
N TRP A 110 -9.32 -4.35 -0.24
CA TRP A 110 -10.34 -5.24 0.29
C TRP A 110 -11.74 -4.63 0.09
N VAL A 111 -12.75 -5.49 0.00
CA VAL A 111 -14.14 -5.07 -0.16
C VAL A 111 -15.10 -6.06 0.47
N GLY A 112 -16.03 -5.55 1.29
CA GLY A 112 -17.19 -6.29 1.78
C GLY A 112 -18.44 -5.92 0.98
N PHE A 113 -19.28 -6.89 0.60
CA PHE A 113 -20.50 -6.60 -0.13
C PHE A 113 -21.63 -7.62 0.08
N VAL A 114 -22.83 -7.12 -0.09
CA VAL A 114 -24.08 -7.87 -0.05
C VAL A 114 -25.11 -7.19 -0.96
N PRO A 115 -25.93 -7.93 -1.74
CA PRO A 115 -26.01 -9.40 -1.90
C PRO A 115 -24.95 -9.91 -2.88
N ALA A 116 -24.12 -10.90 -2.48
CA ALA A 116 -22.97 -11.30 -3.26
C ALA A 116 -23.31 -12.11 -4.53
N LEU A 117 -24.30 -13.01 -4.46
CA LEU A 117 -24.71 -13.82 -5.59
C LEU A 117 -25.28 -12.99 -6.76
N GLU A 118 -25.93 -11.88 -6.47
CA GLU A 118 -26.44 -10.96 -7.50
C GLU A 118 -25.32 -10.23 -8.24
N MET A 119 -24.14 -10.10 -7.62
CA MET A 119 -22.98 -9.38 -8.17
C MET A 119 -22.09 -10.26 -9.06
N VAL A 120 -22.30 -11.57 -9.05
CA VAL A 120 -21.49 -12.54 -9.81
C VAL A 120 -21.34 -12.18 -11.30
N PRO A 121 -22.41 -11.81 -12.05
CA PRO A 121 -22.26 -11.50 -13.48
C PRO A 121 -21.37 -10.28 -13.76
N GLN A 122 -21.36 -9.28 -12.87
CA GLN A 122 -20.52 -8.09 -12.99
C GLN A 122 -19.09 -8.42 -12.57
N ILE A 123 -18.91 -9.10 -11.45
CA ILE A 123 -17.60 -9.52 -10.94
C ILE A 123 -16.85 -10.36 -11.97
N ALA A 124 -17.53 -11.29 -12.65
CA ALA A 124 -16.92 -12.17 -13.62
C ALA A 124 -16.28 -11.45 -14.83
N GLN A 125 -16.59 -10.19 -15.05
CA GLN A 125 -16.04 -9.38 -16.15
C GLN A 125 -14.82 -8.58 -15.74
N GLU A 126 -14.51 -8.50 -14.43
CA GLU A 126 -13.40 -7.71 -13.93
C GLU A 126 -12.05 -8.39 -14.12
N THR A 127 -11.06 -7.61 -14.51
CA THR A 127 -9.70 -8.10 -14.77
C THR A 127 -8.80 -8.02 -13.53
N ASN A 128 -9.13 -7.15 -12.58
CA ASN A 128 -8.38 -6.93 -11.34
C ASN A 128 -9.34 -6.55 -10.20
N ASP A 129 -8.82 -6.56 -8.98
CA ASP A 129 -9.59 -6.29 -7.77
C ASP A 129 -9.84 -4.80 -7.50
N ASN A 130 -8.97 -3.92 -7.99
CA ASN A 130 -9.02 -2.49 -7.69
C ASN A 130 -10.37 -1.82 -8.03
N ALA A 131 -11.03 -2.27 -9.10
CA ALA A 131 -12.26 -1.66 -9.61
C ALA A 131 -13.55 -2.19 -8.96
N ILE A 132 -13.50 -3.29 -8.21
CA ILE A 132 -14.69 -4.00 -7.73
C ILE A 132 -15.60 -3.12 -6.89
N ALA A 133 -15.07 -2.36 -5.94
CA ALA A 133 -15.88 -1.50 -5.09
C ALA A 133 -16.59 -0.40 -5.93
N TRP A 134 -15.90 0.18 -6.91
CA TRP A 134 -16.48 1.14 -7.85
C TRP A 134 -17.59 0.52 -8.70
N LEU A 135 -17.34 -0.66 -9.25
CA LEU A 135 -18.31 -1.40 -10.05
C LEU A 135 -19.60 -1.65 -9.26
N MET A 136 -19.50 -2.11 -8.02
CA MET A 136 -20.64 -2.39 -7.17
C MET A 136 -21.42 -1.13 -6.81
N ALA A 137 -20.71 -0.04 -6.49
CA ALA A 137 -21.35 1.23 -6.14
C ALA A 137 -22.05 1.89 -7.33
N HIS A 138 -21.39 1.97 -8.49
CA HIS A 138 -21.86 2.73 -9.65
C HIS A 138 -22.52 1.84 -10.71
N GLY A 139 -21.99 0.63 -10.96
CA GLY A 139 -22.55 -0.30 -11.92
C GLY A 139 -23.79 -1.03 -11.41
N ALA A 140 -23.77 -1.50 -10.16
CA ALA A 140 -24.87 -2.22 -9.53
C ALA A 140 -25.73 -1.35 -8.60
N GLY A 141 -25.37 -0.10 -8.36
CA GLY A 141 -26.13 0.83 -7.52
C GLY A 141 -26.21 0.42 -6.03
N LEU A 142 -25.17 -0.26 -5.51
CA LEU A 142 -25.12 -0.57 -4.09
C LEU A 142 -24.78 0.69 -3.27
N PRO A 143 -25.44 0.93 -2.13
CA PRO A 143 -24.98 1.93 -1.17
C PRO A 143 -23.53 1.66 -0.79
N ALA A 144 -22.68 2.70 -0.91
CA ALA A 144 -21.24 2.56 -0.70
C ALA A 144 -20.81 3.27 0.59
N VAL A 145 -20.04 2.57 1.41
CA VAL A 145 -19.36 3.10 2.58
C VAL A 145 -17.87 2.84 2.44
N HIS A 146 -17.06 3.88 2.59
CA HIS A 146 -15.60 3.74 2.68
C HIS A 146 -15.13 4.25 4.03
N LEU A 147 -14.14 3.56 4.58
CA LEU A 147 -13.54 3.98 5.84
C LEU A 147 -12.73 5.27 5.66
N PRO A 148 -12.63 6.12 6.71
CA PRO A 148 -11.74 7.27 6.69
C PRO A 148 -10.29 6.87 6.35
N ALA A 149 -9.58 7.76 5.67
CA ALA A 149 -8.17 7.53 5.35
C ALA A 149 -7.31 7.51 6.63
N SER A 150 -6.56 6.42 6.81
CA SER A 150 -5.64 6.17 7.93
C SER A 150 -4.51 5.25 7.45
N ALA A 151 -3.51 4.98 8.28
CA ALA A 151 -2.52 3.94 7.99
C ALA A 151 -3.21 2.60 7.70
N GLY A 152 -4.14 2.17 8.54
CA GLY A 152 -4.88 0.91 8.38
C GLY A 152 -5.69 0.78 7.09
N THR A 153 -6.11 1.91 6.47
CA THR A 153 -6.92 1.87 5.24
C THR A 153 -6.17 2.24 3.97
N ARG A 154 -4.90 2.65 4.06
CA ARG A 154 -4.13 3.15 2.92
C ARG A 154 -2.75 2.55 2.78
N PHE A 155 -2.32 1.78 3.77
CA PHE A 155 -1.03 1.11 3.76
C PHE A 155 -1.19 -0.35 3.36
N ASP A 156 -0.41 -0.76 2.39
CA ASP A 156 -0.29 -2.11 1.85
C ASP A 156 1.19 -2.47 1.65
N LEU A 157 1.49 -3.73 1.36
CA LEU A 157 2.86 -4.23 1.25
C LEU A 157 3.23 -4.50 -0.22
N ASP A 158 3.40 -3.45 -1.01
CA ASP A 158 3.68 -3.55 -2.45
C ASP A 158 5.18 -3.56 -2.79
N THR A 159 6.01 -2.94 -1.94
CA THR A 159 7.42 -2.70 -2.23
C THR A 159 8.31 -3.08 -1.05
N PRO A 160 9.63 -3.27 -1.26
CA PRO A 160 10.57 -3.48 -0.18
C PRO A 160 10.58 -2.36 0.87
N LEU A 161 10.33 -1.11 0.46
CA LEU A 161 10.24 0.01 1.38
C LEU A 161 9.02 -0.12 2.32
N ASP A 162 7.91 -0.68 1.82
CA ASP A 162 6.73 -0.90 2.67
C ASP A 162 7.05 -1.91 3.78
N LEU A 163 7.91 -2.91 3.53
CA LEU A 163 8.38 -3.83 4.56
C LEU A 163 9.20 -3.11 5.64
N LEU A 164 10.07 -2.17 5.23
CA LEU A 164 10.85 -1.36 6.16
C LEU A 164 9.95 -0.42 6.99
N ILE A 165 8.95 0.19 6.38
CA ILE A 165 7.95 1.03 7.07
C ILE A 165 7.11 0.17 8.02
N ALA A 166 6.59 -0.97 7.56
CA ALA A 166 5.83 -1.89 8.40
C ALA A 166 6.63 -2.31 9.64
N HIS A 167 7.92 -2.59 9.48
CA HIS A 167 8.79 -2.99 10.60
C HIS A 167 8.91 -1.91 11.69
N ARG A 168 8.75 -0.62 11.35
CA ARG A 168 8.74 0.50 12.32
C ARG A 168 7.40 0.67 13.03
N HIS A 169 6.33 0.10 12.50
CA HIS A 169 5.01 0.30 13.06
C HIS A 169 4.68 -0.77 14.13
N PRO A 170 4.33 -0.38 15.38
CA PRO A 170 4.07 -1.36 16.46
C PRO A 170 2.84 -2.22 16.19
N GLY A 171 1.86 -1.74 15.43
CA GLY A 171 0.58 -2.39 15.16
C GLY A 171 0.58 -3.50 14.11
N ILE A 172 1.72 -3.90 13.54
CA ILE A 172 1.74 -5.06 12.62
C ILE A 172 1.53 -6.38 13.35
N GLY A 173 0.96 -7.36 12.65
CA GLY A 173 0.70 -8.68 13.22
C GLY A 173 1.97 -9.48 13.55
N PRO A 174 1.87 -10.48 14.44
CA PRO A 174 3.03 -11.20 14.98
C PRO A 174 3.77 -12.05 13.94
N CYS A 175 3.07 -12.61 12.94
CA CYS A 175 3.71 -13.38 11.88
C CYS A 175 4.54 -12.49 10.96
N LEU A 176 3.98 -11.33 10.58
CA LEU A 176 4.71 -10.34 9.79
C LEU A 176 5.90 -9.77 10.57
N ARG A 177 5.72 -9.45 11.86
CA ARG A 177 6.79 -8.99 12.74
C ARG A 177 7.97 -9.97 12.74
N ARG A 178 7.70 -11.24 13.04
CA ARG A 178 8.71 -12.30 13.07
C ARG A 178 9.43 -12.41 11.72
N PHE A 179 8.68 -12.40 10.61
CA PHE A 179 9.27 -12.46 9.28
C PHE A 179 10.22 -11.28 9.02
N LEU A 180 9.85 -10.07 9.42
CA LEU A 180 10.67 -8.88 9.23
C LEU A 180 11.91 -8.87 10.12
N ASP A 181 11.80 -9.36 11.36
CA ASP A 181 12.93 -9.56 12.28
C ASP A 181 13.95 -10.55 11.68
N GLU A 182 13.48 -11.68 11.15
CA GLU A 182 14.33 -12.68 10.48
C GLU A 182 14.97 -12.14 9.19
N LEU A 183 14.24 -11.27 8.45
CA LEU A 183 14.76 -10.64 7.25
C LEU A 183 15.92 -9.68 7.55
N GLY A 184 15.90 -9.04 8.72
CA GLY A 184 16.97 -8.21 9.25
C GLY A 184 17.31 -6.98 8.39
N TRP A 185 16.36 -6.50 7.57
CA TRP A 185 16.58 -5.33 6.75
C TRP A 185 16.53 -4.05 7.57
N VAL A 186 17.48 -3.16 7.30
CA VAL A 186 17.58 -1.83 7.92
C VAL A 186 17.69 -0.76 6.84
N SER A 187 17.19 0.42 7.14
CA SER A 187 17.34 1.60 6.28
C SER A 187 17.77 2.79 7.13
N ARG A 188 19.04 3.16 7.01
CA ARG A 188 19.60 4.34 7.68
C ARG A 188 18.84 5.61 7.28
N GLN A 189 18.48 5.74 6.01
CA GLN A 189 17.74 6.90 5.50
C GLN A 189 16.37 7.02 6.16
N LEU A 190 15.63 5.91 6.26
CA LEU A 190 14.32 5.90 6.92
C LEU A 190 14.45 6.25 8.41
N ASP A 191 15.43 5.66 9.11
CA ASP A 191 15.65 5.95 10.52
C ASP A 191 15.98 7.44 10.76
N GLN A 192 16.84 8.01 9.92
CA GLN A 192 17.20 9.44 10.01
C GLN A 192 16.03 10.37 9.65
N VAL A 193 15.19 10.00 8.66
CA VAL A 193 13.96 10.75 8.35
C VAL A 193 12.99 10.71 9.53
N MET A 194 12.81 9.57 10.17
CA MET A 194 11.97 9.48 11.38
C MET A 194 12.49 10.35 12.51
N VAL A 195 13.81 10.44 12.71
CA VAL A 195 14.42 11.37 13.67
C VAL A 195 14.08 12.81 13.30
N ALA A 196 14.21 13.20 12.02
CA ALA A 196 13.83 14.54 11.57
C ALA A 196 12.34 14.82 11.76
N MET A 197 11.45 13.84 11.51
CA MET A 197 10.01 13.95 11.76
C MET A 197 9.68 14.17 13.23
N ALA A 198 10.41 13.54 14.15
CA ALA A 198 10.20 13.67 15.59
C ALA A 198 10.80 14.96 16.19
N GLN A 199 11.75 15.59 15.50
CA GLN A 199 12.47 16.76 15.99
C GLN A 199 11.67 18.05 15.75
N GLU A 200 11.34 18.79 16.81
CA GLU A 200 10.67 20.08 16.72
C GLU A 200 11.55 21.10 15.95
N GLY A 201 10.93 21.82 15.02
CA GLY A 201 11.58 22.85 14.21
C GLY A 201 12.41 22.33 13.03
N SER A 202 12.56 21.02 12.86
CA SER A 202 13.16 20.45 11.64
C SER A 202 12.28 20.71 10.41
N SER A 203 12.84 20.59 9.22
CA SER A 203 12.13 20.72 7.95
C SER A 203 12.05 19.38 7.22
N LEU A 204 10.87 19.00 6.75
CA LEU A 204 10.65 17.80 5.96
C LEU A 204 10.14 18.16 4.57
N ALA A 205 10.71 17.58 3.52
CA ALA A 205 10.17 17.65 2.16
C ALA A 205 9.43 16.36 1.83
N VAL A 206 8.19 16.48 1.34
CA VAL A 206 7.35 15.35 0.88
C VAL A 206 7.03 15.56 -0.58
N VAL A 207 7.54 14.69 -1.45
CA VAL A 207 7.59 14.89 -2.91
C VAL A 207 6.92 13.76 -3.65
N GLY A 208 5.99 14.08 -4.55
CA GLY A 208 5.33 13.13 -5.45
C GLY A 208 3.82 13.08 -5.31
N ARG A 209 3.20 11.90 -5.35
CA ARG A 209 1.73 11.73 -5.35
C ARG A 209 1.09 11.89 -3.97
N VAL A 210 1.46 12.93 -3.27
CA VAL A 210 0.99 13.22 -1.89
C VAL A 210 -0.52 13.41 -1.86
N SER A 211 -1.19 12.83 -0.85
CA SER A 211 -2.60 13.10 -0.58
C SER A 211 -2.77 14.12 0.55
N SER A 212 -3.86 14.90 0.50
CA SER A 212 -4.22 15.80 1.62
C SER A 212 -4.38 15.06 2.95
N ALA A 213 -4.90 13.84 2.92
CA ALA A 213 -5.06 13.02 4.11
C ALA A 213 -3.70 12.57 4.71
N ALA A 214 -2.72 12.21 3.85
CA ALA A 214 -1.38 11.85 4.30
C ALA A 214 -0.64 13.06 4.89
N TRP A 215 -0.75 14.22 4.23
CA TRP A 215 -0.20 15.46 4.77
C TRP A 215 -0.84 15.83 6.12
N ALA A 216 -2.18 15.77 6.22
CA ALA A 216 -2.87 16.06 7.48
C ALA A 216 -2.50 15.08 8.61
N ALA A 217 -2.23 13.81 8.30
CA ALA A 217 -1.72 12.85 9.28
C ALA A 217 -0.32 13.25 9.78
N LEU A 218 0.58 13.60 8.85
CA LEU A 218 1.92 14.07 9.20
C LEU A 218 1.88 15.33 10.10
N GLU A 219 1.06 16.33 9.78
CA GLU A 219 0.95 17.56 10.57
C GLU A 219 0.40 17.33 11.99
N ARG A 220 -0.46 16.32 12.17
CA ARG A 220 -0.94 15.96 13.51
C ARG A 220 0.14 15.29 14.36
N ALA A 221 0.90 14.39 13.74
CA ALA A 221 1.88 13.54 14.42
C ALA A 221 3.22 14.25 14.72
N THR A 222 3.50 15.36 14.02
CA THR A 222 4.82 15.97 14.06
C THR A 222 4.75 17.47 14.36
N ARG A 223 5.91 18.06 14.72
CA ARG A 223 6.09 19.51 14.89
C ARG A 223 7.17 20.05 13.95
N CYS A 224 7.47 19.32 12.89
CA CYS A 224 8.38 19.75 11.85
C CYS A 224 7.69 20.70 10.85
N TRP A 225 8.49 21.54 10.20
CA TRP A 225 8.02 22.32 9.05
C TRP A 225 7.92 21.42 7.81
N VAL A 226 6.81 21.44 7.10
CA VAL A 226 6.61 20.57 5.94
C VAL A 226 6.55 21.36 4.65
N ARG A 227 7.36 20.95 3.66
CA ARG A 227 7.25 21.37 2.26
C ARG A 227 6.66 20.25 1.44
N VAL A 228 5.51 20.50 0.82
CA VAL A 228 4.81 19.50 0.00
C VAL A 228 4.89 19.87 -1.47
N TYR A 229 5.47 18.99 -2.26
CA TYR A 229 5.53 19.07 -3.71
C TYR A 229 4.63 17.97 -4.30
N ALA A 230 3.32 18.26 -4.42
CA ALA A 230 2.33 17.27 -4.81
C ALA A 230 2.03 17.33 -6.31
N GLU A 231 2.35 16.26 -7.01
CA GLU A 231 2.15 16.13 -8.47
C GLU A 231 1.50 14.79 -8.83
N GLU A 232 0.78 14.75 -9.95
CA GLU A 232 0.36 13.54 -10.68
C GLU A 232 -0.38 12.47 -9.87
N ARG A 233 -1.06 12.88 -8.83
CA ARG A 233 -1.93 11.98 -8.10
C ARG A 233 -2.99 11.40 -9.06
N GLY A 234 -3.14 10.07 -9.04
CA GLY A 234 -4.06 9.35 -9.93
C GLY A 234 -3.53 9.12 -11.36
N MET A 235 -2.24 9.31 -11.64
CA MET A 235 -1.66 9.10 -12.98
C MET A 235 -1.92 7.68 -13.55
N ARG A 236 -1.97 6.65 -12.69
CA ARG A 236 -2.30 5.27 -13.10
C ARG A 236 -3.80 5.10 -13.30
N ALA A 237 -4.63 5.48 -12.34
CA ALA A 237 -6.09 5.33 -12.40
C ALA A 237 -6.72 6.09 -13.57
N SER A 238 -6.19 7.27 -13.93
CA SER A 238 -6.61 8.04 -15.10
C SER A 238 -6.06 7.53 -16.43
N GLY A 239 -5.19 6.52 -16.41
CA GLY A 239 -4.50 6.00 -17.60
C GLY A 239 -3.41 6.92 -18.18
N ARG A 240 -3.13 8.10 -17.57
CA ARG A 240 -2.11 9.03 -18.09
C ARG A 240 -0.74 8.41 -18.18
N GLN A 241 -0.34 7.61 -17.19
CA GLN A 241 0.93 6.89 -17.21
C GLN A 241 1.02 5.95 -18.42
N GLY A 242 0.00 5.13 -18.67
CA GLY A 242 -0.01 4.21 -19.81
C GLY A 242 0.01 4.90 -21.17
N ARG A 243 -0.55 6.11 -21.27
CA ARG A 243 -0.55 6.91 -22.49
C ARG A 243 0.68 7.82 -22.65
N GLY A 244 1.61 7.81 -21.67
CA GLY A 244 2.81 8.68 -21.70
C GLY A 244 2.49 10.17 -21.56
N GLU A 245 1.39 10.51 -20.87
CA GLU A 245 0.87 11.87 -20.67
C GLU A 245 1.20 12.48 -19.31
N VAL A 246 1.98 11.79 -18.48
CA VAL A 246 2.41 12.29 -17.18
C VAL A 246 3.31 13.51 -17.38
N ARG A 247 3.07 14.56 -16.58
CA ARG A 247 3.85 15.80 -16.57
C ARG A 247 4.30 16.11 -15.15
N SER A 248 5.50 16.63 -15.00
CA SER A 248 6.07 16.96 -13.69
C SER A 248 7.00 18.16 -13.82
N LEU A 249 6.70 19.22 -13.09
CA LEU A 249 7.61 20.38 -13.02
C LEU A 249 8.94 20.00 -12.36
N LEU A 250 8.92 19.05 -11.42
CA LEU A 250 10.15 18.57 -10.78
C LEU A 250 11.00 17.74 -11.76
N ALA A 251 10.36 16.93 -12.64
CA ALA A 251 11.09 16.23 -13.67
C ALA A 251 11.74 17.17 -14.69
N ASP A 252 10.98 18.22 -15.10
CA ASP A 252 11.51 19.27 -15.99
C ASP A 252 12.65 20.04 -15.31
N TYR A 253 12.54 20.29 -14.00
CA TYR A 253 13.61 20.94 -13.24
C TYR A 253 14.86 20.05 -13.12
N VAL A 254 14.71 18.77 -12.84
CA VAL A 254 15.83 17.79 -12.86
C VAL A 254 16.51 17.76 -14.23
N GLU A 255 15.74 17.84 -15.32
CA GLU A 255 16.30 17.89 -16.68
C GLU A 255 17.10 19.18 -16.94
N LEU A 256 16.65 20.30 -16.36
CA LEU A 256 17.29 21.61 -16.54
C LEU A 256 18.60 21.73 -15.76
N VAL A 257 18.63 21.31 -14.48
CA VAL A 257 19.76 21.56 -13.58
C VAL A 257 20.66 20.35 -13.38
N GLY A 258 20.20 19.17 -13.74
CA GLY A 258 20.89 17.90 -13.45
C GLY A 258 20.53 17.30 -12.09
N VAL A 259 20.79 16.02 -11.92
CA VAL A 259 20.40 15.25 -10.73
C VAL A 259 21.15 15.73 -9.49
N GLU A 260 22.43 16.04 -9.62
CA GLU A 260 23.29 16.52 -8.52
C GLU A 260 22.78 17.82 -7.97
N ALA A 261 22.64 18.85 -8.80
CA ALA A 261 22.19 20.18 -8.36
C ALA A 261 20.78 20.12 -7.79
N PHE A 262 19.89 19.29 -8.37
CA PHE A 262 18.55 19.08 -7.83
C PHE A 262 18.56 18.57 -6.39
N PHE A 263 19.36 17.56 -6.08
CA PHE A 263 19.44 17.04 -4.71
C PHE A 263 20.22 17.94 -3.77
N GLU A 264 21.24 18.67 -4.25
CA GLU A 264 21.94 19.68 -3.47
C GLU A 264 20.99 20.81 -3.04
N GLU A 265 20.14 21.30 -3.93
CA GLU A 265 19.12 22.31 -3.59
C GLU A 265 18.05 21.75 -2.66
N LEU A 266 17.59 20.53 -2.88
CA LEU A 266 16.61 19.86 -2.01
C LEU A 266 17.16 19.69 -0.59
N ALA A 267 18.46 19.39 -0.46
CA ALA A 267 19.15 19.29 0.82
C ALA A 267 19.29 20.63 1.58
N GLN A 268 19.20 21.77 0.88
CA GLN A 268 19.15 23.08 1.53
C GLN A 268 17.74 23.45 2.02
N LEU A 269 16.72 22.77 1.53
CA LEU A 269 15.32 23.05 1.84
C LEU A 269 14.78 22.20 2.99
N ALA A 270 15.39 21.06 3.29
CA ALA A 270 14.83 20.10 4.25
C ALA A 270 15.92 19.30 4.97
N ASP A 271 15.65 18.94 6.22
CA ASP A 271 16.49 18.06 7.05
C ASP A 271 16.19 16.57 6.80
N GLY A 272 15.12 16.29 6.07
CA GLY A 272 14.74 14.95 5.62
C GLY A 272 13.77 14.99 4.44
N VAL A 273 13.81 13.97 3.59
CA VAL A 273 13.03 13.91 2.35
C VAL A 273 12.33 12.56 2.18
N LEU A 274 11.03 12.60 1.95
CA LEU A 274 10.23 11.45 1.50
C LEU A 274 9.87 11.65 0.02
N PHE A 275 10.32 10.77 -0.86
CA PHE A 275 10.30 10.99 -2.30
C PHE A 275 9.69 9.83 -3.09
N ASP A 276 8.49 10.04 -3.65
CA ASP A 276 7.91 9.16 -4.66
C ASP A 276 8.54 9.46 -6.04
N ASN A 277 9.65 8.80 -6.35
CA ASN A 277 10.39 9.01 -7.59
C ASN A 277 9.68 8.46 -8.84
N ARG A 278 8.57 7.74 -8.68
CA ARG A 278 7.80 7.17 -9.81
C ARG A 278 7.16 8.25 -10.68
N VAL A 279 6.91 9.44 -10.12
CA VAL A 279 6.42 10.60 -10.89
C VAL A 279 7.49 11.06 -11.88
N ILE A 280 8.74 11.22 -11.40
CA ILE A 280 9.88 11.61 -12.25
C ILE A 280 10.10 10.57 -13.37
N LEU A 281 10.11 9.29 -13.02
CA LEU A 281 10.27 8.22 -14.00
C LEU A 281 9.16 8.26 -15.07
N ALA A 282 7.90 8.38 -14.66
CA ALA A 282 6.77 8.41 -15.58
C ALA A 282 6.77 9.65 -16.48
N ALA A 283 7.11 10.84 -15.97
CA ALA A 283 7.23 12.06 -16.75
C ALA A 283 8.34 11.97 -17.80
N ARG A 284 9.45 11.31 -17.47
CA ARG A 284 10.54 11.00 -18.40
C ARG A 284 10.23 9.83 -19.36
N LYS A 285 9.02 9.26 -19.28
CA LYS A 285 8.59 8.07 -20.04
C LYS A 285 9.49 6.84 -19.78
N LEU A 286 10.10 6.78 -18.60
CA LEU A 286 10.85 5.66 -18.09
C LEU A 286 9.97 4.83 -17.16
N TRP A 287 9.96 3.50 -17.39
CA TRP A 287 9.31 2.60 -16.47
C TRP A 287 10.17 1.35 -16.27
N PRO A 288 11.25 1.47 -15.49
CA PRO A 288 12.16 0.35 -15.21
C PRO A 288 11.43 -0.87 -14.64
N SER A 289 12.10 -2.02 -14.70
CA SER A 289 11.58 -3.25 -14.12
C SER A 289 11.26 -3.11 -12.62
N ALA A 290 10.45 -4.01 -12.07
CA ALA A 290 10.24 -4.06 -10.62
C ALA A 290 11.56 -4.29 -9.88
N PHE A 291 12.47 -5.12 -10.47
CA PHE A 291 13.80 -5.36 -9.94
C PHE A 291 14.59 -4.06 -9.77
N ASP A 292 14.64 -3.22 -10.79
CA ASP A 292 15.34 -1.94 -10.74
C ASP A 292 14.72 -0.99 -9.71
N ARG A 293 13.39 -0.85 -9.76
CA ARG A 293 12.69 0.05 -8.82
C ARG A 293 12.89 -0.39 -7.37
N PHE A 294 12.85 -1.70 -7.08
CA PHE A 294 13.02 -2.24 -5.74
C PHE A 294 14.48 -2.13 -5.25
N ASN A 295 15.45 -2.30 -6.14
CA ASN A 295 16.84 -2.05 -5.78
C ASN A 295 17.12 -0.56 -5.54
N SER A 296 16.47 0.35 -6.27
CA SER A 296 16.50 1.79 -5.99
C SER A 296 15.92 2.12 -4.62
N ASP A 297 14.75 1.57 -4.26
CA ASP A 297 14.11 1.79 -2.96
C ASP A 297 14.97 1.31 -1.78
N LEU A 298 15.82 0.29 -2.02
CA LEU A 298 16.78 -0.25 -1.05
C LEU A 298 18.19 0.35 -1.15
N TYR A 299 18.39 1.38 -1.97
CA TYR A 299 19.70 2.01 -2.22
C TYR A 299 20.78 1.05 -2.72
N ARG A 300 20.39 -0.02 -3.40
CA ARG A 300 21.28 -0.95 -4.09
C ARG A 300 21.51 -0.48 -5.53
N TRP A 301 21.96 0.77 -5.68
CA TRP A 301 22.12 1.44 -6.98
C TRP A 301 23.04 0.68 -7.94
N ASP A 302 24.04 -0.04 -7.42
CA ASP A 302 24.96 -0.90 -8.18
C ASP A 302 24.24 -2.04 -8.92
N ARG A 303 23.02 -2.43 -8.47
CA ARG A 303 22.18 -3.46 -9.07
C ARG A 303 21.09 -2.92 -10.00
N VAL A 304 20.92 -1.61 -10.06
CA VAL A 304 19.94 -0.97 -10.94
C VAL A 304 20.50 -0.94 -12.37
N GLU A 305 19.77 -1.48 -13.34
CA GLU A 305 20.20 -1.56 -14.73
C GLU A 305 19.88 -0.28 -15.50
N GLU A 306 18.72 0.34 -15.23
CA GLU A 306 18.31 1.58 -15.89
C GLU A 306 19.25 2.74 -15.50
N PRO A 307 19.92 3.40 -16.48
CA PRO A 307 21.02 4.34 -16.18
C PRO A 307 20.59 5.57 -15.40
N PHE A 308 19.45 6.18 -15.74
CA PHE A 308 18.96 7.36 -15.02
C PHE A 308 18.60 7.02 -13.59
N LEU A 309 17.86 5.93 -13.35
CA LEU A 309 17.45 5.52 -12.02
C LEU A 309 18.65 5.13 -11.15
N ARG A 310 19.66 4.45 -11.73
CA ARG A 310 20.93 4.14 -11.06
C ARG A 310 21.62 5.41 -10.58
N HIS A 311 21.76 6.38 -11.48
CA HIS A 311 22.40 7.66 -11.17
C HIS A 311 21.61 8.46 -10.14
N PHE A 312 20.30 8.58 -10.32
CA PHE A 312 19.39 9.26 -9.40
C PHE A 312 19.45 8.66 -7.98
N THR A 313 19.46 7.33 -7.87
CA THR A 313 19.55 6.63 -6.58
C THR A 313 20.90 6.84 -5.93
N ARG A 314 21.99 6.78 -6.70
CA ARG A 314 23.35 7.01 -6.17
C ARG A 314 23.50 8.43 -5.62
N VAL A 315 23.09 9.43 -6.37
CA VAL A 315 23.15 10.83 -5.89
C VAL A 315 22.29 11.04 -4.65
N ALA A 316 21.07 10.52 -4.61
CA ALA A 316 20.19 10.56 -3.44
C ALA A 316 20.82 9.90 -2.19
N ALA A 317 21.70 8.91 -2.36
CA ALA A 317 22.42 8.26 -1.27
C ALA A 317 23.60 9.09 -0.73
N GLU A 318 24.16 9.96 -1.56
CA GLU A 318 25.40 10.71 -1.28
C GLU A 318 25.15 12.12 -0.72
N VAL A 319 23.91 12.65 -0.81
CA VAL A 319 23.60 13.99 -0.25
C VAL A 319 23.61 13.99 1.28
N PRO A 320 23.88 15.16 1.90
CA PRO A 320 24.09 15.25 3.35
C PRO A 320 22.81 15.06 4.19
N VAL A 321 21.62 15.11 3.57
CA VAL A 321 20.35 14.89 4.24
C VAL A 321 19.77 13.53 3.89
N PRO A 322 19.03 12.86 4.80
CA PRO A 322 18.41 11.58 4.48
C PRO A 322 17.29 11.77 3.46
N VAL A 323 17.39 11.03 2.38
CA VAL A 323 16.34 10.94 1.36
C VAL A 323 15.79 9.51 1.37
N VAL A 324 14.50 9.33 1.52
CA VAL A 324 13.82 8.03 1.37
C VAL A 324 13.16 7.97 0.01
N LEU A 325 13.74 7.20 -0.90
CA LEU A 325 13.19 6.95 -2.24
C LEU A 325 12.16 5.81 -2.18
N GLY A 326 11.07 5.96 -2.89
CA GLY A 326 10.06 4.90 -2.97
C GLY A 326 8.98 5.14 -4.00
N GLY A 327 7.94 4.31 -3.93
CA GLY A 327 6.71 4.45 -4.69
C GLY A 327 5.69 5.35 -3.99
N HIS A 328 4.42 5.22 -4.41
CA HIS A 328 3.31 6.03 -3.89
C HIS A 328 3.18 5.92 -2.36
N SER A 329 3.41 4.74 -1.81
CA SER A 329 3.25 4.46 -0.38
C SER A 329 4.07 5.42 0.49
N VAL A 330 5.31 5.75 0.10
CA VAL A 330 6.20 6.63 0.90
C VAL A 330 5.62 8.02 1.17
N VAL A 331 4.68 8.48 0.36
CA VAL A 331 4.00 9.79 0.48
C VAL A 331 2.48 9.66 0.68
N ALA A 332 1.99 8.46 0.91
CA ALA A 332 0.57 8.16 1.10
C ALA A 332 0.35 7.23 2.30
N GLY A 333 0.03 5.95 2.11
CA GLY A 333 -0.23 5.00 3.20
C GLY A 333 0.97 4.80 4.11
N GLY A 334 2.17 4.68 3.55
CA GLY A 334 3.42 4.56 4.32
C GLY A 334 3.74 5.81 5.15
N LEU A 335 3.48 7.03 4.59
CA LEU A 335 3.61 8.26 5.38
C LEU A 335 2.66 8.29 6.57
N MET A 336 1.41 7.83 6.37
CA MET A 336 0.46 7.71 7.48
C MET A 336 0.92 6.70 8.53
N ALA A 337 1.50 5.58 8.10
CA ALA A 337 2.04 4.57 9.01
C ALA A 337 3.23 5.08 9.83
N LEU A 338 4.14 5.83 9.21
CA LEU A 338 5.24 6.48 9.92
C LEU A 338 4.74 7.54 10.93
N ALA A 339 3.76 8.34 10.53
CA ALA A 339 3.14 9.34 11.39
C ALA A 339 2.46 8.69 12.61
N GLU A 340 1.67 7.64 12.38
CA GLU A 340 0.98 6.89 13.43
C GLU A 340 1.98 6.19 14.38
N ALA A 341 3.07 5.62 13.85
CA ALA A 341 4.12 5.03 14.69
C ALA A 341 4.74 6.07 15.64
N LEU A 342 5.02 7.28 15.15
CA LEU A 342 5.54 8.38 15.98
C LEU A 342 4.54 8.84 17.06
N GLU A 343 3.24 8.93 16.72
CA GLU A 343 2.19 9.28 17.69
C GLU A 343 2.13 8.26 18.84
N ILE A 344 2.25 6.96 18.51
CA ILE A 344 2.24 5.88 19.50
C ILE A 344 3.49 5.98 20.40
N GLU A 345 4.68 6.11 19.82
CA GLU A 345 5.94 6.24 20.56
C GLU A 345 5.95 7.46 21.51
N GLN A 346 5.37 8.58 21.08
CA GLN A 346 5.26 9.79 21.90
C GLN A 346 4.16 9.70 22.98
N GLY A 347 3.12 8.89 22.79
CA GLY A 347 2.04 8.68 23.73
C GLY A 347 2.41 7.68 24.85
N GLU A 348 3.43 6.87 24.66
CA GLU A 348 3.96 5.92 25.67
C GLU A 348 4.99 6.55 26.61
N THR A 349 5.41 7.81 26.38
CA THR A 349 6.30 8.58 27.25
C THR A 349 5.51 9.57 28.10
#